data_75960e8510bd8116316442aafd83fe2f
#
_entry.id   75960e8510bd8116316442aafd83fe2f
#
_cell.length_a   1.000
_cell.length_b   1.000
_cell.length_c   1.000
_cell.angle_alpha   90.00
_cell.angle_beta   90.00
_cell.angle_gamma   90.00
#
_symmetry.space_group_name_H-M   'P 1'
#
loop_
_entity.id
_entity.type
_entity.pdbx_description
1 polymer ?
#
loop_
_entity_poly.entity_id
_entity_poly.type
_entity_poly.pdbx_seq_one_letter_code
_entity_poly.pdbx_strand_id
1 'polypeptide(L)'
;MFSLVNKHEEFFDYLVLNAQNFHKSVLLAKEVLQDISTLERNGREATKLEHAGNKITIDIVARMKKVFITPIDREDFYLLTRRLDDCLDDVKDVVLSLRIYHASASWDEPIKVVEILEKMAVQLVEVMRLLKDIDKNEKEIAQCTRVINRGAISELFDGTHEIIDIIRWKEIMEGLETTANQVENVGNLIKEVVMKYA
;
A
#
# COMPACT_ATOMS: atom_id res chain seq x y z
N MET A 1 4.56 34.67 -7.47
CA MET A 1 5.14 33.43 -8.00
C MET A 1 5.40 32.38 -6.92
N PHE A 2 5.84 32.72 -5.73
CA PHE A 2 6.11 31.81 -4.61
C PHE A 2 4.91 30.98 -4.07
N SER A 3 3.67 31.46 -4.24
CA SER A 3 2.47 30.80 -3.68
C SER A 3 1.95 29.59 -4.48
N LEU A 4 2.32 29.45 -5.75
CA LEU A 4 1.84 28.34 -6.61
C LEU A 4 2.75 27.10 -6.46
N VAL A 5 4.07 27.28 -6.35
CA VAL A 5 5.03 26.18 -6.18
C VAL A 5 4.79 25.44 -4.86
N ASN A 6 4.60 26.15 -3.74
CA ASN A 6 4.32 25.53 -2.44
C ASN A 6 3.00 24.73 -2.42
N LYS A 7 1.98 25.14 -3.19
CA LYS A 7 0.71 24.41 -3.25
C LYS A 7 0.79 23.11 -4.05
N HIS A 8 1.70 23.02 -5.00
CA HIS A 8 1.91 21.80 -5.79
C HIS A 8 2.67 20.73 -5.00
N GLU A 9 3.66 21.13 -4.20
CA GLU A 9 4.43 20.21 -3.34
C GLU A 9 3.54 19.53 -2.29
N GLU A 10 2.58 20.24 -1.70
CA GLU A 10 1.62 19.70 -0.72
C GLU A 10 0.86 18.45 -1.24
N PHE A 11 0.52 18.39 -2.53
CA PHE A 11 -0.20 17.25 -3.11
C PHE A 11 0.64 15.96 -3.06
N PHE A 12 1.91 16.05 -3.44
CA PHE A 12 2.82 14.90 -3.37
C PHE A 12 3.13 14.50 -1.92
N ASP A 13 3.19 15.47 -0.99
CA ASP A 13 3.37 15.18 0.44
C ASP A 13 2.23 14.31 0.98
N TYR A 14 1.00 14.52 0.54
CA TYR A 14 -0.13 13.66 0.90
C TYR A 14 0.01 12.24 0.35
N LEU A 15 0.46 12.06 -0.89
CA LEU A 15 0.73 10.72 -1.44
C LEU A 15 1.84 10.01 -0.65
N VAL A 16 2.93 10.72 -0.33
CA VAL A 16 4.02 10.19 0.50
C VAL A 16 3.51 9.77 1.88
N LEU A 17 2.70 10.62 2.52
CA LEU A 17 2.14 10.32 3.84
C LEU A 17 1.23 9.09 3.80
N ASN A 18 0.39 8.95 2.76
CA ASN A 18 -0.49 7.80 2.61
C ASN A 18 0.30 6.51 2.34
N ALA A 19 1.33 6.56 1.49
CA ALA A 19 2.24 5.44 1.27
C ALA A 19 3.00 5.05 2.56
N GLN A 20 3.37 6.02 3.40
CA GLN A 20 3.97 5.76 4.71
C GLN A 20 2.99 5.10 5.69
N ASN A 21 1.71 5.48 5.68
CA ASN A 21 0.67 4.84 6.47
C ASN A 21 0.48 3.39 6.02
N PHE A 22 0.45 3.15 4.71
CA PHE A 22 0.41 1.80 4.15
C PHE A 22 1.62 0.96 4.61
N HIS A 23 2.84 1.47 4.48
CA HIS A 23 4.04 0.77 4.94
C HIS A 23 3.97 0.43 6.44
N LYS A 24 3.53 1.37 7.29
CA LYS A 24 3.33 1.11 8.72
C LYS A 24 2.29 0.01 8.96
N SER A 25 1.19 0.01 8.20
CA SER A 25 0.15 -1.01 8.31
C SER A 25 0.68 -2.40 7.94
N VAL A 26 1.52 -2.50 6.90
CA VAL A 26 2.21 -3.74 6.52
C VAL A 26 3.13 -4.24 7.64
N LEU A 27 3.87 -3.34 8.30
CA LEU A 27 4.70 -3.72 9.46
C LEU A 27 3.87 -4.25 10.64
N LEU A 28 2.70 -3.66 10.90
CA LEU A 28 1.76 -4.18 11.91
C LEU A 28 1.24 -5.56 11.55
N ALA A 29 0.88 -5.78 10.28
CA ALA A 29 0.45 -7.08 9.79
C ALA A 29 1.58 -8.14 9.94
N LYS A 30 2.82 -7.78 9.59
CA LYS A 30 3.99 -8.64 9.77
C LYS A 30 4.19 -9.01 11.24
N GLU A 31 4.11 -8.04 12.16
CA GLU A 31 4.26 -8.29 13.60
C GLU A 31 3.17 -9.24 14.11
N VAL A 32 1.91 -9.10 13.66
CA VAL A 32 0.82 -10.02 14.02
C VAL A 32 1.06 -11.42 13.48
N LEU A 33 1.53 -11.54 12.24
CA LEU A 33 1.84 -12.85 11.64
C LEU A 33 3.01 -13.55 12.32
N GLN A 34 3.98 -12.80 12.86
CA GLN A 34 5.09 -13.35 13.63
C GLN A 34 4.71 -13.67 15.09
N ASP A 35 3.84 -12.85 15.69
CA ASP A 35 3.36 -13.00 17.07
C ASP A 35 1.87 -12.64 17.16
N ILE A 36 1.02 -13.64 17.13
CA ILE A 36 -0.42 -13.48 17.15
C ILE A 36 -0.93 -12.77 18.42
N SER A 37 -0.17 -12.79 19.51
CA SER A 37 -0.52 -12.09 20.76
C SER A 37 -0.64 -10.57 20.57
N THR A 38 -0.02 -10.01 19.54
CA THR A 38 -0.04 -8.58 19.21
C THR A 38 -1.30 -8.15 18.46
N LEU A 39 -2.15 -9.10 18.03
CA LEU A 39 -3.31 -8.90 17.14
C LEU A 39 -4.26 -7.80 17.62
N GLU A 40 -4.65 -7.81 18.89
CA GLU A 40 -5.61 -6.83 19.42
C GLU A 40 -5.05 -5.39 19.44
N ARG A 41 -3.76 -5.25 19.74
CA ARG A 41 -3.08 -3.96 19.71
C ARG A 41 -2.91 -3.48 18.27
N ASN A 42 -2.34 -4.32 17.42
CA ASN A 42 -2.00 -3.97 16.05
C ASN A 42 -3.23 -3.80 15.16
N GLY A 43 -4.32 -4.55 15.41
CA GLY A 43 -5.58 -4.35 14.71
C GLY A 43 -6.20 -2.98 14.97
N ARG A 44 -6.11 -2.47 16.22
CA ARG A 44 -6.55 -1.10 16.53
C ARG A 44 -5.66 -0.04 15.85
N GLU A 45 -4.35 -0.25 15.80
CA GLU A 45 -3.44 0.69 15.13
C GLU A 45 -3.61 0.64 13.60
N ALA A 46 -3.79 -0.52 12.99
CA ALA A 46 -4.09 -0.65 11.57
C ALA A 46 -5.37 0.11 11.18
N THR A 47 -6.43 -0.02 12.00
CA THR A 47 -7.68 0.76 11.81
C THR A 47 -7.46 2.27 11.91
N LYS A 48 -6.60 2.74 12.81
CA LYS A 48 -6.26 4.17 12.89
C LYS A 48 -5.49 4.66 11.68
N LEU A 49 -4.57 3.85 11.14
CA LEU A 49 -3.81 4.19 9.94
C LEU A 49 -4.73 4.27 8.71
N GLU A 50 -5.66 3.35 8.57
CA GLU A 50 -6.68 3.38 7.52
C GLU A 50 -7.56 4.63 7.64
N HIS A 51 -8.11 4.95 8.82
CA HIS A 51 -8.86 6.19 9.02
C HIS A 51 -8.03 7.45 8.70
N ALA A 52 -6.73 7.44 9.01
CA ALA A 52 -5.84 8.55 8.65
C ALA A 52 -5.65 8.64 7.12
N GLY A 53 -5.54 7.51 6.42
CA GLY A 53 -5.49 7.43 4.96
C GLY A 53 -6.76 7.95 4.31
N ASN A 54 -7.92 7.50 4.75
CA ASN A 54 -9.23 7.99 4.29
C ASN A 54 -9.35 9.51 4.44
N LYS A 55 -8.90 10.05 5.57
CA LYS A 55 -8.90 11.51 5.78
C LYS A 55 -8.00 12.22 4.78
N ILE A 56 -6.80 11.70 4.52
CA ILE A 56 -5.89 12.23 3.51
C ILE A 56 -6.56 12.24 2.14
N THR A 57 -7.20 11.15 1.75
CA THR A 57 -7.94 11.00 0.49
C THR A 57 -9.04 12.05 0.34
N ILE A 58 -9.84 12.28 1.39
CA ILE A 58 -10.88 13.31 1.42
C ILE A 58 -10.26 14.72 1.28
N ASP A 59 -9.17 14.99 2.01
CA ASP A 59 -8.51 16.29 1.99
C ASP A 59 -7.89 16.58 0.61
N ILE A 60 -7.26 15.60 -0.03
CA ILE A 60 -6.74 15.72 -1.41
C ILE A 60 -7.87 16.08 -2.38
N VAL A 61 -8.96 15.30 -2.37
CA VAL A 61 -10.10 15.53 -3.27
C VAL A 61 -10.72 16.91 -3.06
N ALA A 62 -10.86 17.34 -1.80
CA ALA A 62 -11.38 18.68 -1.48
C ALA A 62 -10.44 19.80 -1.96
N ARG A 63 -9.12 19.59 -1.89
CA ARG A 63 -8.12 20.56 -2.38
C ARG A 63 -8.08 20.62 -3.90
N MET A 64 -8.14 19.47 -4.59
CA MET A 64 -8.19 19.44 -6.06
C MET A 64 -9.36 20.26 -6.64
N LYS A 65 -10.50 20.30 -5.95
CA LYS A 65 -11.66 21.13 -6.37
C LYS A 65 -11.38 22.63 -6.27
N LYS A 66 -10.43 23.06 -5.44
CA LYS A 66 -10.12 24.47 -5.15
C LYS A 66 -8.96 25.04 -5.97
N VAL A 67 -8.16 24.18 -6.63
CA VAL A 67 -7.01 24.63 -7.44
C VAL A 67 -7.37 24.58 -8.92
N PHE A 68 -6.86 25.53 -9.68
CA PHE A 68 -7.09 25.58 -11.13
C PHE A 68 -6.16 24.64 -11.89
N ILE A 69 -4.91 24.55 -11.45
CA ILE A 69 -3.87 23.67 -12.04
C ILE A 69 -3.37 22.72 -10.96
N THR A 70 -3.26 21.43 -11.28
CA THR A 70 -2.63 20.37 -10.47
C THR A 70 -1.24 20.03 -11.02
N PRO A 71 -0.31 19.47 -10.21
CA PRO A 71 1.05 19.16 -10.67
C PRO A 71 1.12 18.09 -11.78
N ILE A 72 0.21 17.14 -11.75
CA ILE A 72 -0.07 16.17 -12.80
C ILE A 72 -1.57 16.19 -13.09
N ASP A 73 -2.03 15.48 -14.12
CA ASP A 73 -3.45 15.40 -14.47
C ASP A 73 -4.28 15.04 -13.22
N ARG A 74 -5.44 15.70 -13.06
CA ARG A 74 -6.32 15.48 -11.90
C ARG A 74 -6.81 14.06 -11.79
N GLU A 75 -7.07 13.45 -12.94
CA GLU A 75 -7.56 12.08 -13.00
C GLU A 75 -6.47 11.11 -12.53
N ASP A 76 -5.24 11.26 -13.02
CA ASP A 76 -4.09 10.47 -12.60
C ASP A 76 -3.82 10.63 -11.10
N PHE A 77 -3.87 11.88 -10.60
CA PHE A 77 -3.66 12.17 -9.19
C PHE A 77 -4.75 11.55 -8.30
N TYR A 78 -6.00 11.65 -8.74
CA TYR A 78 -7.14 11.03 -8.06
C TYR A 78 -7.01 9.50 -8.02
N LEU A 79 -6.64 8.88 -9.14
CA LEU A 79 -6.46 7.43 -9.23
C LEU A 79 -5.32 6.95 -8.31
N LEU A 80 -4.17 7.63 -8.29
CA LEU A 80 -3.07 7.30 -7.36
C LEU A 80 -3.53 7.38 -5.90
N THR A 81 -4.26 8.44 -5.56
CA THR A 81 -4.79 8.63 -4.20
C THR A 81 -5.73 7.50 -3.79
N ARG A 82 -6.67 7.14 -4.67
CA ARG A 82 -7.64 6.07 -4.42
C ARG A 82 -6.98 4.70 -4.30
N ARG A 83 -6.03 4.39 -5.19
CA ARG A 83 -5.30 3.11 -5.14
C ARG A 83 -4.45 2.94 -3.89
N LEU A 84 -3.86 4.01 -3.37
CA LEU A 84 -3.16 3.97 -2.08
C LEU A 84 -4.11 3.73 -0.90
N ASP A 85 -5.31 4.30 -0.97
CA ASP A 85 -6.38 4.09 0.01
C ASP A 85 -6.84 2.63 0.01
N ASP A 86 -7.11 2.07 -1.19
CA ASP A 86 -7.47 0.66 -1.38
C ASP A 86 -6.40 -0.29 -0.77
N CYS A 87 -5.10 0.01 -0.96
CA CYS A 87 -4.01 -0.77 -0.34
C CYS A 87 -4.06 -0.74 1.20
N LEU A 88 -4.40 0.40 1.80
CA LEU A 88 -4.54 0.53 3.27
C LEU A 88 -5.72 -0.29 3.80
N ASP A 89 -6.85 -0.24 3.10
CA ASP A 89 -8.03 -1.02 3.43
C ASP A 89 -7.73 -2.52 3.41
N ASP A 90 -7.10 -3.00 2.34
CA ASP A 90 -6.77 -4.42 2.16
C ASP A 90 -5.88 -4.94 3.31
N VAL A 91 -4.81 -4.22 3.69
CA VAL A 91 -3.94 -4.63 4.81
C VAL A 91 -4.68 -4.66 6.15
N LYS A 92 -5.50 -3.64 6.42
CA LYS A 92 -6.35 -3.62 7.62
C LYS A 92 -7.26 -4.85 7.65
N ASP A 93 -7.89 -5.18 6.52
CA ASP A 93 -8.81 -6.30 6.41
C ASP A 93 -8.08 -7.64 6.60
N VAL A 94 -6.85 -7.80 6.13
CA VAL A 94 -6.01 -8.96 6.45
C VAL A 94 -5.79 -9.09 7.95
N VAL A 95 -5.40 -8.01 8.65
CA VAL A 95 -5.18 -8.03 10.10
C VAL A 95 -6.48 -8.36 10.85
N LEU A 96 -7.63 -7.81 10.43
CA LEU A 96 -8.92 -8.11 11.04
C LEU A 96 -9.39 -9.54 10.76
N SER A 97 -9.08 -10.09 9.59
CA SER A 97 -9.39 -11.49 9.24
C SER A 97 -8.70 -12.48 10.16
N LEU A 98 -7.47 -12.22 10.59
CA LEU A 98 -6.77 -13.05 11.60
C LEU A 98 -7.59 -13.18 12.89
N ARG A 99 -8.27 -12.11 13.31
CA ARG A 99 -9.18 -12.14 14.47
C ARG A 99 -10.47 -12.88 14.19
N ILE A 100 -11.10 -12.63 13.03
CA ILE A 100 -12.39 -13.24 12.65
C ILE A 100 -12.24 -14.75 12.52
N TYR A 101 -11.14 -15.22 11.93
CA TYR A 101 -10.88 -16.64 11.73
C TYR A 101 -10.23 -17.32 12.94
N HIS A 102 -10.02 -16.58 14.04
CA HIS A 102 -9.39 -17.11 15.26
C HIS A 102 -8.03 -17.78 14.98
N ALA A 103 -7.18 -17.11 14.19
CA ALA A 103 -5.84 -17.61 13.95
C ALA A 103 -5.09 -17.77 15.28
N SER A 104 -4.64 -18.97 15.59
CA SER A 104 -4.02 -19.32 16.87
C SER A 104 -2.51 -19.53 16.79
N ALA A 105 -2.01 -19.78 15.59
CA ALA A 105 -0.60 -19.98 15.32
C ALA A 105 -0.26 -19.33 13.98
N SER A 106 0.97 -18.90 13.81
CA SER A 106 1.48 -18.37 12.55
C SER A 106 2.01 -19.50 11.67
N TRP A 107 1.91 -19.33 10.37
CA TRP A 107 2.53 -20.16 9.35
C TRP A 107 3.69 -19.41 8.70
N ASP A 108 4.65 -20.13 8.17
CA ASP A 108 5.82 -19.51 7.51
C ASP A 108 5.45 -18.83 6.19
N GLU A 109 4.44 -19.36 5.46
CA GLU A 109 4.03 -18.87 4.16
C GLU A 109 3.48 -17.42 4.22
N PRO A 110 2.49 -17.09 5.07
CA PRO A 110 2.03 -15.71 5.22
C PRO A 110 3.15 -14.74 5.63
N ILE A 111 4.11 -15.20 6.44
CA ILE A 111 5.26 -14.38 6.84
C ILE A 111 6.12 -14.04 5.63
N LYS A 112 6.42 -15.00 4.76
CA LYS A 112 7.18 -14.77 3.52
C LYS A 112 6.46 -13.78 2.60
N VAL A 113 5.13 -13.91 2.48
CA VAL A 113 4.32 -12.99 1.66
C VAL A 113 4.35 -11.58 2.21
N VAL A 114 4.14 -11.39 3.51
CA VAL A 114 4.16 -10.04 4.10
C VAL A 114 5.56 -9.41 4.04
N GLU A 115 6.63 -10.20 4.04
CA GLU A 115 8.00 -9.70 3.82
C GLU A 115 8.23 -9.19 2.39
N ILE A 116 7.61 -9.83 1.40
CA ILE A 116 7.61 -9.32 0.03
C ILE A 116 6.80 -8.02 -0.02
N LEU A 117 5.61 -8.00 0.57
CA LEU A 117 4.75 -6.82 0.64
C LEU A 117 5.45 -5.64 1.34
N GLU A 118 6.23 -5.88 2.39
CA GLU A 118 7.06 -4.86 3.04
C GLU A 118 8.07 -4.24 2.06
N LYS A 119 8.76 -5.06 1.28
CA LYS A 119 9.72 -4.57 0.26
C LYS A 119 9.00 -3.72 -0.79
N MET A 120 7.82 -4.14 -1.24
CA MET A 120 7.00 -3.37 -2.18
C MET A 120 6.56 -2.03 -1.56
N ALA A 121 6.12 -2.03 -0.30
CA ALA A 121 5.68 -0.83 0.41
C ALA A 121 6.82 0.19 0.60
N VAL A 122 8.04 -0.26 0.90
CA VAL A 122 9.23 0.61 0.96
C VAL A 122 9.48 1.29 -0.38
N GLN A 123 9.42 0.55 -1.48
CA GLN A 123 9.60 1.11 -2.82
C GLN A 123 8.47 2.07 -3.19
N LEU A 124 7.25 1.79 -2.75
CA LEU A 124 6.10 2.65 -2.98
C LEU A 124 6.28 4.02 -2.30
N VAL A 125 6.77 4.05 -1.05
CA VAL A 125 7.09 5.30 -0.36
C VAL A 125 8.15 6.10 -1.13
N GLU A 126 9.19 5.42 -1.62
CA GLU A 126 10.25 6.08 -2.37
C GLU A 126 9.76 6.66 -3.70
N VAL A 127 9.01 5.88 -4.46
CA VAL A 127 8.42 6.36 -5.72
C VAL A 127 7.53 7.59 -5.49
N MET A 128 6.69 7.60 -4.45
CA MET A 128 5.85 8.78 -4.16
C MET A 128 6.68 10.03 -3.86
N ARG A 129 7.87 9.90 -3.27
CA ARG A 129 8.80 11.03 -3.09
C ARG A 129 9.38 11.52 -4.42
N LEU A 130 9.76 10.58 -5.29
CA LEU A 130 10.39 10.87 -6.57
C LEU A 130 9.43 11.53 -7.58
N LEU A 131 8.11 11.31 -7.44
CA LEU A 131 7.07 11.91 -8.31
C LEU A 131 7.04 13.44 -8.25
N LYS A 132 7.64 14.09 -7.25
CA LYS A 132 7.74 15.56 -7.19
C LYS A 132 8.53 16.16 -8.35
N ASP A 133 9.52 15.43 -8.87
CA ASP A 133 10.42 15.83 -9.95
C ASP A 133 10.55 14.67 -10.97
N ILE A 134 9.44 14.34 -11.66
CA ILE A 134 9.35 13.19 -12.58
C ILE A 134 10.48 13.21 -13.61
N ASP A 135 10.69 14.35 -14.29
CA ASP A 135 11.68 14.51 -15.35
C ASP A 135 13.12 14.18 -14.90
N LYS A 136 13.44 14.46 -13.62
CA LYS A 136 14.78 14.21 -13.06
C LYS A 136 14.94 12.78 -12.56
N ASN A 137 13.82 12.14 -12.15
CA ASN A 137 13.85 10.88 -11.41
C ASN A 137 13.28 9.69 -12.23
N GLU A 138 13.07 9.85 -13.53
CA GLU A 138 12.47 8.82 -14.40
C GLU A 138 13.14 7.43 -14.23
N LYS A 139 14.47 7.37 -14.19
CA LYS A 139 15.21 6.10 -14.07
C LYS A 139 15.02 5.44 -12.70
N GLU A 140 15.08 6.23 -11.65
CA GLU A 140 14.88 5.78 -10.27
C GLU A 140 13.45 5.29 -10.06
N ILE A 141 12.47 6.03 -10.56
CA ILE A 141 11.04 5.63 -10.56
C ILE A 141 10.87 4.30 -11.30
N ALA A 142 11.44 4.15 -12.49
CA ALA A 142 11.39 2.93 -13.27
C ALA A 142 12.07 1.74 -12.56
N GLN A 143 13.08 1.97 -11.73
CA GLN A 143 13.71 0.93 -10.92
C GLN A 143 12.82 0.50 -9.76
N CYS A 144 12.26 1.45 -9.01
CA CYS A 144 11.35 1.17 -7.90
C CYS A 144 10.10 0.41 -8.35
N THR A 145 9.47 0.85 -9.45
CA THR A 145 8.29 0.16 -9.99
C THR A 145 8.60 -1.25 -10.50
N ARG A 146 9.83 -1.53 -10.97
CA ARG A 146 10.26 -2.91 -11.30
C ARG A 146 10.37 -3.79 -10.06
N VAL A 147 10.77 -3.27 -8.91
CA VAL A 147 10.82 -4.03 -7.66
C VAL A 147 9.40 -4.35 -7.19
N ILE A 148 8.49 -3.36 -7.23
CA ILE A 148 7.07 -3.53 -6.91
C ILE A 148 6.48 -4.68 -7.76
N ASN A 149 6.66 -4.65 -9.07
CA ASN A 149 6.05 -5.63 -9.98
C ASN A 149 6.72 -7.02 -9.99
N ARG A 150 7.81 -7.21 -9.25
CA ARG A 150 8.44 -8.53 -9.08
C ARG A 150 8.02 -9.25 -7.80
N GLY A 151 7.23 -8.60 -6.97
CA GLY A 151 6.70 -9.17 -5.74
C GLY A 151 5.58 -10.22 -5.95
N ALA A 152 5.41 -10.73 -7.17
CA ALA A 152 4.40 -11.75 -7.48
C ALA A 152 4.63 -13.02 -6.63
N ILE A 153 3.55 -13.46 -5.99
CA ILE A 153 3.53 -14.62 -5.10
C ILE A 153 3.30 -15.86 -5.96
N SER A 154 4.30 -16.70 -6.08
CA SER A 154 4.17 -18.03 -6.69
C SER A 154 4.58 -19.09 -5.68
N GLU A 155 3.69 -20.09 -5.50
CA GLU A 155 3.87 -21.34 -4.73
C GLU A 155 3.68 -21.26 -3.21
N LEU A 156 2.54 -21.75 -2.72
CA LEU A 156 2.21 -21.70 -1.28
C LEU A 156 1.47 -22.91 -0.68
N PHE A 157 1.44 -24.10 -1.26
CA PHE A 157 0.81 -25.24 -0.59
C PHE A 157 1.57 -26.57 -0.81
N ASP A 158 2.13 -27.13 0.28
CA ASP A 158 2.76 -28.45 0.27
C ASP A 158 2.09 -29.54 1.15
N GLY A 159 0.90 -29.27 1.69
CA GLY A 159 -0.02 -30.34 2.06
C GLY A 159 0.11 -30.99 3.44
N THR A 160 0.60 -30.31 4.49
CA THR A 160 0.78 -30.92 5.84
C THR A 160 -0.21 -30.44 6.91
N HIS A 161 -1.23 -29.64 6.59
CA HIS A 161 -2.08 -28.94 7.57
C HIS A 161 -3.49 -29.52 7.69
N GLU A 162 -4.14 -29.31 8.85
CA GLU A 162 -5.55 -29.68 9.09
C GLU A 162 -6.48 -28.88 8.17
N ILE A 163 -7.55 -29.50 7.68
CA ILE A 163 -8.47 -28.89 6.69
C ILE A 163 -9.04 -27.56 7.17
N ILE A 164 -9.38 -27.45 8.47
CA ILE A 164 -9.94 -26.21 9.03
C ILE A 164 -8.94 -25.06 9.04
N ASP A 165 -7.67 -25.36 9.28
CA ASP A 165 -6.61 -24.38 9.26
C ASP A 165 -6.28 -23.96 7.82
N ILE A 166 -6.33 -24.89 6.87
CA ILE A 166 -6.21 -24.58 5.44
C ILE A 166 -7.30 -23.58 5.01
N ILE A 167 -8.55 -23.76 5.44
CA ILE A 167 -9.65 -22.84 5.09
C ILE A 167 -9.40 -21.46 5.70
N ARG A 168 -9.00 -21.36 6.97
CA ARG A 168 -8.71 -20.10 7.66
C ARG A 168 -7.57 -19.34 6.99
N TRP A 169 -6.47 -20.03 6.74
CA TRP A 169 -5.27 -19.43 6.17
C TRP A 169 -5.42 -19.10 4.69
N LYS A 170 -6.26 -19.85 3.95
CA LYS A 170 -6.59 -19.52 2.56
C LYS A 170 -7.12 -18.09 2.42
N GLU A 171 -8.10 -17.70 3.23
CA GLU A 171 -8.68 -16.35 3.20
C GLU A 171 -7.65 -15.28 3.55
N ILE A 172 -6.79 -15.54 4.53
CA ILE A 172 -5.71 -14.63 4.93
C ILE A 172 -4.69 -14.49 3.79
N MET A 173 -4.33 -15.60 3.15
CA MET A 173 -3.40 -15.62 2.02
C MET A 173 -3.98 -14.89 0.80
N GLU A 174 -5.26 -15.11 0.46
CA GLU A 174 -5.96 -14.40 -0.60
C GLU A 174 -6.01 -12.88 -0.33
N GLY A 175 -6.18 -12.46 0.92
CA GLY A 175 -6.11 -11.06 1.33
C GLY A 175 -4.72 -10.47 1.13
N LEU A 176 -3.66 -11.18 1.53
CA LEU A 176 -2.28 -10.73 1.30
C LEU A 176 -1.93 -10.64 -0.19
N GLU A 177 -2.37 -11.63 -0.99
CA GLU A 177 -2.19 -11.62 -2.44
C GLU A 177 -2.96 -10.46 -3.09
N THR A 178 -4.19 -10.22 -2.67
CA THR A 178 -4.99 -9.08 -3.14
C THR A 178 -4.28 -7.77 -2.85
N THR A 179 -3.74 -7.60 -1.65
CA THR A 179 -2.97 -6.41 -1.28
C THR A 179 -1.73 -6.25 -2.17
N ALA A 180 -0.98 -7.32 -2.41
CA ALA A 180 0.20 -7.27 -3.29
C ALA A 180 -0.17 -6.88 -4.73
N ASN A 181 -1.26 -7.43 -5.26
CA ASN A 181 -1.80 -7.07 -6.58
C ASN A 181 -2.23 -5.60 -6.66
N GLN A 182 -2.84 -5.05 -5.59
CA GLN A 182 -3.18 -3.62 -5.55
C GLN A 182 -1.92 -2.76 -5.57
N VAL A 183 -0.87 -3.10 -4.83
CA VAL A 183 0.41 -2.38 -4.86
C VAL A 183 1.05 -2.45 -6.25
N GLU A 184 0.97 -3.60 -6.93
CA GLU A 184 1.42 -3.74 -8.33
C GLU A 184 0.63 -2.83 -9.27
N ASN A 185 -0.69 -2.74 -9.10
CA ASN A 185 -1.54 -1.82 -9.87
C ASN A 185 -1.15 -0.36 -9.67
N VAL A 186 -0.80 0.05 -8.45
CA VAL A 186 -0.23 1.39 -8.19
C VAL A 186 1.08 1.57 -8.95
N GLY A 187 1.98 0.59 -8.93
CA GLY A 187 3.24 0.62 -9.68
C GLY A 187 3.03 0.78 -11.20
N ASN A 188 2.02 0.12 -11.75
CA ASN A 188 1.68 0.24 -13.17
C ASN A 188 1.09 1.61 -13.50
N LEU A 189 0.19 2.14 -12.67
CA LEU A 189 -0.36 3.49 -12.83
C LEU A 189 0.75 4.55 -12.76
N ILE A 190 1.72 4.40 -11.87
CA ILE A 190 2.89 5.30 -11.79
C ILE A 190 3.67 5.29 -13.11
N LYS A 191 3.90 4.14 -13.72
CA LYS A 191 4.56 4.04 -15.04
C LYS A 191 3.80 4.80 -16.11
N GLU A 192 2.47 4.67 -16.16
CA GLU A 192 1.62 5.39 -17.10
C GLU A 192 1.72 6.90 -16.90
N VAL A 193 1.71 7.35 -15.63
CA VAL A 193 1.88 8.77 -15.29
C VAL A 193 3.25 9.26 -15.75
N VAL A 194 4.33 8.54 -15.43
CA VAL A 194 5.70 8.93 -15.84
C VAL A 194 5.80 9.03 -17.37
N MET A 195 5.23 8.09 -18.11
CA MET A 195 5.22 8.12 -19.59
C MET A 195 4.49 9.34 -20.18
N LYS A 196 3.59 9.98 -19.44
CA LYS A 196 2.89 11.21 -19.88
C LYS A 196 3.71 12.47 -19.62
N TYR A 197 4.62 12.45 -18.64
CA TYR A 197 5.28 13.65 -18.11
C TYR A 197 6.83 13.62 -18.16
N ALA A 198 7.46 12.53 -18.64
CA ALA A 198 8.90 12.38 -18.82
C ALA A 198 9.35 12.64 -20.31
#